data_662bda18f53df9be61ee05c07703b565
#
_entry.id   662bda18f53df9be61ee05c07703b565
#
_cell.length_a   1.000
_cell.length_b   1.000
_cell.length_c   1.000
_cell.angle_alpha   90.00
_cell.angle_beta   90.00
_cell.angle_gamma   90.00
#
_symmetry.space_group_name_H-M   'P 1'
#
loop_
_entity.id
_entity.type
_entity.pdbx_description
1 polymer ?
#
loop_
_entity_poly.entity_id
_entity_poly.type
_entity_poly.pdbx_seq_one_letter_code
_entity_poly.pdbx_strand_id
1 'polypeptide(L)'
;SILPSPSSRAALNYPPAPVHGKGRQSKRAVLAGAISTGTLFLVLLVVLVCVYMKRTRTGANERARDGAREDSSNTYVSPEQFTLPLLRAATGNFAPENKLGEGGFGQVFKGKMPNGQAIAVKRLSQSSSQGFHELKNELVLAAKLRHRNLVQILGVCLEEKEKLIVYEYLPNRSLDTLLFDSERRRRGLDWRKRHTIICGIARGLLYLHEESQLRVIHRDLKPSNVLLDEHMNPKISDFGLARAFRPDQSRDVTKRAAGTLGYMSPEYAYCGHVSVKSDMYSFGVIVLEVVTGRRNSSPGQDNANSLLSEVWEKWRAGTAAEMADASLGDQYPRAQMLSCMHIGLLCVQKKPELRPDASEVVLMLSSQSRSRRTPSRPAFYAGSTGGAVTASRARRSENVSKNGVTMSELEPR
;
A
#
# COMPACT_ATOMS: atom_id res chain seq x y z
N SER A 1 -61.30 43.59 40.59
CA SER A 1 -62.37 42.87 41.36
C SER A 1 -62.00 41.39 41.46
N ILE A 2 -61.71 41.03 42.69
CA ILE A 2 -62.27 39.95 43.49
C ILE A 2 -61.61 38.56 43.26
N LEU A 3 -60.74 38.22 44.22
CA LEU A 3 -60.48 36.89 44.76
C LEU A 3 -61.79 36.28 45.32
N PRO A 4 -61.90 34.95 45.57
CA PRO A 4 -61.25 34.35 46.74
C PRO A 4 -60.75 32.88 46.59
N SER A 5 -59.79 32.53 47.46
CA SER A 5 -59.55 31.18 48.03
C SER A 5 -60.69 30.80 48.99
N PRO A 6 -60.74 29.63 49.69
CA PRO A 6 -59.84 28.49 49.87
C PRO A 6 -60.55 27.08 49.95
N SER A 7 -59.81 25.97 50.17
CA SER A 7 -60.11 24.86 51.12
C SER A 7 -59.25 23.64 50.83
N SER A 8 -58.36 23.30 51.70
CA SER A 8 -58.27 22.24 52.70
C SER A 8 -58.68 20.80 52.33
N ARG A 9 -57.77 19.90 52.57
CA ARG A 9 -57.78 18.47 53.03
C ARG A 9 -56.97 17.57 52.06
N ALA A 10 -56.20 16.62 52.46
CA ALA A 10 -55.88 16.00 53.74
C ALA A 10 -54.54 15.24 53.55
N ALA A 11 -53.76 15.14 54.60
CA ALA A 11 -52.54 14.36 54.68
C ALA A 11 -52.85 12.87 54.63
N LEU A 12 -52.11 12.14 53.81
CA LEU A 12 -51.93 10.70 53.93
C LEU A 12 -50.43 10.40 54.01
N ASN A 13 -50.03 9.98 55.20
CA ASN A 13 -48.69 9.45 55.51
C ASN A 13 -48.44 8.13 54.74
N TYR A 14 -47.36 8.07 54.01
CA TYR A 14 -46.70 6.85 53.61
C TYR A 14 -45.27 6.80 54.13
N PRO A 15 -44.79 5.64 54.58
CA PRO A 15 -43.45 5.52 55.16
C PRO A 15 -42.36 5.56 54.07
N PRO A 16 -41.12 5.93 54.41
CA PRO A 16 -40.04 6.04 53.43
C PRO A 16 -39.55 4.67 53.00
N ALA A 17 -39.39 4.51 51.70
CA ALA A 17 -38.79 3.32 51.08
C ALA A 17 -37.26 3.25 51.36
N PRO A 18 -36.70 2.05 51.48
CA PRO A 18 -35.30 1.88 51.82
C PRO A 18 -34.37 2.28 50.67
N VAL A 19 -33.36 3.03 50.98
CA VAL A 19 -32.25 3.43 50.09
C VAL A 19 -31.38 2.17 49.86
N HIS A 20 -31.48 1.59 48.70
CA HIS A 20 -30.53 0.58 48.23
C HIS A 20 -29.32 1.25 47.55
N GLY A 21 -28.23 1.31 48.30
CA GLY A 21 -26.92 1.57 47.77
C GLY A 21 -26.48 0.46 46.80
N LYS A 22 -26.52 0.71 45.47
CA LYS A 22 -25.93 -0.19 44.48
C LYS A 22 -24.45 0.15 44.28
N GLY A 23 -23.67 -0.82 44.69
CA GLY A 23 -22.25 -0.77 44.75
C GLY A 23 -21.54 -0.62 43.43
N ARG A 24 -20.43 0.01 43.57
CA ARG A 24 -19.39 0.33 42.59
C ARG A 24 -18.59 -0.91 42.08
N GLN A 25 -19.13 -2.14 42.26
CA GLN A 25 -18.45 -3.41 41.91
C GLN A 25 -18.80 -3.97 40.53
N SER A 26 -19.87 -3.47 39.86
CA SER A 26 -20.33 -4.06 38.59
C SER A 26 -19.43 -3.74 37.38
N LYS A 27 -18.76 -2.59 37.35
CA LYS A 27 -17.95 -2.21 36.18
C LYS A 27 -16.61 -2.96 36.06
N ARG A 28 -16.03 -3.40 37.17
CA ARG A 28 -14.78 -4.18 37.17
C ARG A 28 -14.98 -5.64 36.76
N ALA A 29 -16.11 -6.24 37.11
CA ALA A 29 -16.45 -7.61 36.74
C ALA A 29 -16.78 -7.73 35.24
N VAL A 30 -17.44 -6.73 34.63
CA VAL A 30 -17.75 -6.70 33.20
C VAL A 30 -16.48 -6.49 32.38
N LEU A 31 -15.54 -5.66 32.85
CA LEU A 31 -14.25 -5.44 32.17
C LEU A 31 -13.34 -6.68 32.24
N ALA A 32 -13.32 -7.36 33.39
CA ALA A 32 -12.56 -8.61 33.56
C ALA A 32 -13.15 -9.75 32.68
N GLY A 33 -14.47 -9.83 32.57
CA GLY A 33 -15.15 -10.80 31.70
C GLY A 33 -14.88 -10.55 30.20
N ALA A 34 -14.85 -9.29 29.77
CA ALA A 34 -14.56 -8.94 28.38
C ALA A 34 -13.08 -9.21 27.99
N ILE A 35 -12.14 -9.05 28.94
CA ILE A 35 -10.73 -9.37 28.72
C ILE A 35 -10.52 -10.90 28.66
N SER A 36 -11.21 -11.66 29.50
CA SER A 36 -11.10 -13.12 29.51
C SER A 36 -11.71 -13.80 28.27
N THR A 37 -12.84 -13.26 27.76
CA THR A 37 -13.43 -13.78 26.52
C THR A 37 -12.61 -13.46 25.29
N GLY A 38 -11.96 -12.29 25.22
CA GLY A 38 -11.06 -11.92 24.14
C GLY A 38 -9.77 -12.79 24.12
N THR A 39 -9.22 -13.07 25.26
CA THR A 39 -8.04 -13.96 25.38
C THR A 39 -8.39 -15.42 25.07
N LEU A 40 -9.55 -15.90 25.52
CA LEU A 40 -10.03 -17.24 25.20
C LEU A 40 -10.29 -17.42 23.71
N PHE A 41 -10.88 -16.42 23.06
CA PHE A 41 -11.12 -16.44 21.61
C PHE A 41 -9.81 -16.42 20.82
N LEU A 42 -8.81 -15.64 21.29
CA LEU A 42 -7.47 -15.60 20.68
C LEU A 42 -6.75 -16.96 20.81
N VAL A 43 -6.80 -17.57 21.99
CA VAL A 43 -6.23 -18.91 22.24
C VAL A 43 -6.93 -19.97 21.39
N LEU A 44 -8.26 -19.95 21.31
CA LEU A 44 -9.03 -20.83 20.43
C LEU A 44 -8.68 -20.66 18.96
N LEU A 45 -8.47 -19.43 18.50
CA LEU A 45 -8.08 -19.14 17.11
C LEU A 45 -6.66 -19.62 16.81
N VAL A 46 -5.73 -19.45 17.75
CA VAL A 46 -4.37 -19.99 17.64
C VAL A 46 -4.40 -21.52 17.66
N VAL A 47 -5.17 -22.13 18.55
CA VAL A 47 -5.33 -23.59 18.61
C VAL A 47 -5.96 -24.13 17.32
N LEU A 48 -6.99 -23.46 16.79
CA LEU A 48 -7.62 -23.83 15.51
C LEU A 48 -6.62 -23.71 14.32
N VAL A 49 -5.82 -22.66 14.29
CA VAL A 49 -4.75 -22.52 13.27
C VAL A 49 -3.69 -23.60 13.47
N CYS A 50 -3.26 -23.88 14.70
CA CYS A 50 -2.30 -24.95 15.00
C CYS A 50 -2.86 -26.34 14.67
N VAL A 51 -4.11 -26.62 14.99
CA VAL A 51 -4.80 -27.88 14.66
C VAL A 51 -5.00 -28.02 13.16
N TYR A 52 -5.37 -26.95 12.47
CA TYR A 52 -5.48 -26.92 11.02
C TYR A 52 -4.12 -27.18 10.35
N MET A 53 -3.06 -26.54 10.85
CA MET A 53 -1.69 -26.75 10.37
C MET A 53 -1.16 -28.16 10.71
N LYS A 54 -1.54 -28.72 11.86
CA LYS A 54 -1.16 -30.10 12.26
C LYS A 54 -1.91 -31.15 11.43
N ARG A 55 -3.20 -30.95 11.15
CA ARG A 55 -3.99 -31.83 10.27
C ARG A 55 -3.49 -31.83 8.83
N THR A 56 -3.03 -30.68 8.32
CA THR A 56 -2.43 -30.63 6.97
C THR A 56 -1.05 -31.32 6.94
N ARG A 57 -0.30 -31.36 8.05
CA ARG A 57 0.98 -32.08 8.14
C ARG A 57 0.82 -33.61 8.29
N THR A 58 -0.18 -34.09 9.02
CA THR A 58 -0.43 -35.53 9.16
C THR A 58 -1.06 -36.15 7.91
N GLY A 59 -1.91 -35.42 7.18
CA GLY A 59 -2.47 -35.88 5.91
C GLY A 59 -1.45 -35.96 4.77
N ALA A 60 -0.33 -35.26 4.86
CA ALA A 60 0.74 -35.31 3.85
C ALA A 60 1.65 -36.54 4.02
N ASN A 61 1.76 -37.08 5.24
CA ASN A 61 2.65 -38.24 5.49
C ASN A 61 2.00 -39.61 5.20
N GLU A 62 0.68 -39.71 5.14
CA GLU A 62 -0.02 -40.93 4.78
C GLU A 62 -0.23 -41.12 3.28
N ARG A 63 -0.24 -40.01 2.49
CA ARG A 63 -0.37 -40.07 1.03
C ARG A 63 0.92 -40.25 0.23
N ALA A 64 2.06 -40.27 0.91
CA ALA A 64 3.38 -40.46 0.27
C ALA A 64 3.74 -41.94 0.00
N ARG A 65 2.82 -42.88 0.21
CA ARG A 65 3.08 -44.32 -0.01
C ARG A 65 2.35 -44.98 -1.16
N ASP A 66 1.42 -44.29 -1.82
CA ASP A 66 0.73 -44.85 -2.98
C ASP A 66 0.72 -43.91 -4.17
N GLY A 67 1.45 -44.31 -5.21
CA GLY A 67 1.18 -43.90 -6.59
C GLY A 67 1.94 -42.70 -7.12
N ALA A 68 3.11 -42.97 -7.67
CA ALA A 68 3.70 -42.15 -8.72
C ALA A 68 2.70 -42.01 -9.90
N ARG A 69 2.14 -40.83 -10.07
CA ARG A 69 1.62 -40.30 -11.33
C ARG A 69 1.69 -38.78 -11.30
N GLU A 70 2.43 -38.28 -12.28
CA GLU A 70 2.54 -36.86 -12.62
C GLU A 70 1.15 -36.23 -12.76
N ASP A 71 0.90 -35.20 -11.94
CA ASP A 71 -0.02 -34.15 -12.33
C ASP A 71 0.46 -32.83 -11.71
N SER A 72 0.80 -31.90 -12.59
CA SER A 72 1.28 -30.57 -12.28
C SER A 72 0.14 -29.74 -11.71
N SER A 73 -0.03 -29.73 -10.38
CA SER A 73 -1.00 -28.87 -9.71
C SER A 73 -0.47 -28.27 -8.40
N ASN A 74 -0.25 -26.99 -8.47
CA ASN A 74 -0.51 -25.97 -7.41
C ASN A 74 -0.09 -26.36 -5.99
N THR A 75 1.23 -26.46 -5.74
CA THR A 75 1.77 -26.64 -4.39
C THR A 75 1.71 -25.29 -3.65
N TYR A 76 0.75 -25.11 -2.76
CA TYR A 76 0.75 -24.02 -1.78
C TYR A 76 1.94 -24.20 -0.84
N VAL A 77 3.04 -23.52 -1.11
CA VAL A 77 4.16 -23.48 -0.18
C VAL A 77 3.85 -22.44 0.89
N SER A 78 3.47 -22.90 2.08
CA SER A 78 3.36 -22.03 3.25
C SER A 78 4.69 -21.30 3.48
N PRO A 79 4.70 -20.03 3.92
CA PRO A 79 5.91 -19.33 4.29
C PRO A 79 6.70 -20.15 5.31
N GLU A 80 8.02 -20.26 5.13
CA GLU A 80 8.89 -20.99 6.04
C GLU A 80 8.89 -20.33 7.42
N GLN A 81 8.93 -21.11 8.49
CA GLN A 81 9.10 -20.58 9.85
C GLN A 81 10.58 -20.54 10.18
N PHE A 82 11.11 -19.36 10.37
CA PHE A 82 12.48 -19.12 10.82
C PHE A 82 12.52 -18.93 12.33
N THR A 83 13.59 -19.41 12.97
CA THR A 83 13.81 -19.18 14.40
C THR A 83 14.47 -17.82 14.65
N LEU A 84 14.16 -17.19 15.78
CA LEU A 84 14.73 -15.89 16.14
C LEU A 84 16.27 -15.94 16.29
N PRO A 85 16.90 -16.96 16.92
CA PRO A 85 18.35 -17.08 16.96
C PRO A 85 19.00 -17.11 15.56
N LEU A 86 18.40 -17.81 14.61
CA LEU A 86 18.89 -17.87 13.23
C LEU A 86 18.87 -16.49 12.56
N LEU A 87 17.76 -15.75 12.70
CA LEU A 87 17.64 -14.40 12.11
C LEU A 87 18.55 -13.40 12.81
N ARG A 88 18.75 -13.50 14.13
CA ARG A 88 19.75 -12.71 14.85
C ARG A 88 21.17 -12.98 14.32
N ALA A 89 21.54 -14.23 14.18
CA ALA A 89 22.84 -14.59 13.61
C ALA A 89 22.99 -14.08 12.17
N ALA A 90 21.97 -14.27 11.33
CA ALA A 90 21.99 -13.84 9.92
C ALA A 90 22.13 -12.31 9.76
N THR A 91 21.56 -11.51 10.68
CA THR A 91 21.56 -10.04 10.63
C THR A 91 22.62 -9.38 11.52
N GLY A 92 23.52 -10.14 12.14
CA GLY A 92 24.46 -9.62 13.13
C GLY A 92 23.75 -9.04 14.36
N ASN A 93 22.71 -9.70 14.86
CA ASN A 93 21.83 -9.24 15.93
C ASN A 93 21.15 -7.89 15.60
N PHE A 94 20.67 -7.75 14.36
CA PHE A 94 20.05 -6.52 13.84
C PHE A 94 21.00 -5.31 13.94
N ALA A 95 22.26 -5.53 13.59
CA ALA A 95 23.29 -4.51 13.67
C ALA A 95 22.98 -3.30 12.79
N PRO A 96 23.27 -2.06 13.26
CA PRO A 96 22.98 -0.85 12.52
C PRO A 96 23.60 -0.80 11.11
N GLU A 97 24.79 -1.39 10.92
CA GLU A 97 25.48 -1.48 9.63
C GLU A 97 24.74 -2.36 8.61
N ASN A 98 23.89 -3.27 9.07
CA ASN A 98 23.04 -4.11 8.22
C ASN A 98 21.66 -3.50 7.96
N LYS A 99 21.37 -2.32 8.50
CA LYS A 99 20.09 -1.65 8.33
C LYS A 99 19.94 -1.14 6.90
N LEU A 100 18.91 -1.61 6.20
CA LEU A 100 18.56 -1.21 4.83
C LEU A 100 17.60 -0.02 4.79
N GLY A 101 16.76 0.12 5.82
CA GLY A 101 15.78 1.19 5.90
C GLY A 101 14.96 1.12 7.19
N GLU A 102 14.23 2.21 7.47
CA GLU A 102 13.30 2.33 8.58
C GLU A 102 12.08 3.11 8.12
N GLY A 103 10.92 2.75 8.63
CA GLY A 103 9.66 3.44 8.35
C GLY A 103 8.65 3.27 9.47
N GLY A 104 7.47 3.84 9.31
CA GLY A 104 6.39 3.75 10.32
C GLY A 104 6.00 2.32 10.73
N PHE A 105 6.37 1.34 9.94
CA PHE A 105 6.02 -0.07 10.13
C PHE A 105 7.16 -0.91 10.74
N GLY A 106 8.35 -0.34 10.90
CA GLY A 106 9.50 -1.04 11.48
C GLY A 106 10.80 -0.79 10.73
N GLN A 107 11.78 -1.64 11.01
CA GLN A 107 13.12 -1.58 10.46
C GLN A 107 13.38 -2.77 9.55
N VAL A 108 14.13 -2.57 8.48
CA VAL A 108 14.54 -3.63 7.55
C VAL A 108 16.06 -3.81 7.63
N PHE A 109 16.50 -5.06 7.76
CA PHE A 109 17.91 -5.41 7.87
C PHE A 109 18.30 -6.39 6.78
N LYS A 110 19.51 -6.22 6.23
CA LYS A 110 20.15 -7.23 5.41
C LYS A 110 20.62 -8.38 6.28
N GLY A 111 20.42 -9.60 5.81
CA GLY A 111 20.93 -10.80 6.45
C GLY A 111 21.63 -11.72 5.46
N LYS A 112 22.45 -12.62 5.97
CA LYS A 112 23.09 -13.71 5.22
C LYS A 112 22.83 -15.03 5.95
N MET A 113 22.13 -15.91 5.30
CA MET A 113 21.82 -17.24 5.81
C MET A 113 23.05 -18.14 5.82
N PRO A 114 23.08 -19.24 6.63
CA PRO A 114 24.21 -20.17 6.65
C PRO A 114 24.55 -20.80 5.30
N ASN A 115 23.55 -20.96 4.43
CA ASN A 115 23.73 -21.45 3.05
C ASN A 115 24.29 -20.38 2.09
N GLY A 116 24.60 -19.18 2.60
CA GLY A 116 25.12 -18.06 1.81
C GLY A 116 24.06 -17.16 1.17
N GLN A 117 22.78 -17.54 1.24
CA GLN A 117 21.67 -16.77 0.67
C GLN A 117 21.53 -15.41 1.36
N ALA A 118 21.49 -14.34 0.57
CA ALA A 118 21.17 -13.00 1.08
C ALA A 118 19.66 -12.86 1.28
N ILE A 119 19.25 -12.27 2.39
CA ILE A 119 17.85 -12.04 2.77
C ILE A 119 17.65 -10.59 3.23
N ALA A 120 16.40 -10.13 3.23
CA ALA A 120 16.00 -8.90 3.90
C ALA A 120 14.99 -9.25 5.01
N VAL A 121 15.23 -8.75 6.23
CA VAL A 121 14.42 -9.05 7.41
C VAL A 121 13.75 -7.78 7.88
N LYS A 122 12.42 -7.70 7.74
CA LYS A 122 11.58 -6.60 8.26
C LYS A 122 11.21 -6.91 9.69
N ARG A 123 11.69 -6.11 10.64
CA ARG A 123 11.37 -6.19 12.07
C ARG A 123 10.27 -5.18 12.37
N LEU A 124 9.08 -5.66 12.69
CA LEU A 124 7.91 -4.81 12.91
C LEU A 124 7.95 -4.12 14.27
N SER A 125 7.43 -2.89 14.32
CA SER A 125 7.30 -2.14 15.58
C SER A 125 6.34 -2.86 16.54
N GLN A 126 6.77 -3.04 17.79
CA GLN A 126 5.99 -3.72 18.82
C GLN A 126 4.79 -2.89 19.32
N SER A 127 4.86 -1.56 19.19
CA SER A 127 3.88 -0.62 19.78
C SER A 127 2.67 -0.35 18.87
N SER A 128 2.67 -0.81 17.64
CA SER A 128 1.67 -0.44 16.64
C SER A 128 0.62 -1.55 16.46
N SER A 129 -0.63 -1.29 16.87
CA SER A 129 -1.78 -2.13 16.50
C SER A 129 -1.96 -2.22 14.97
N GLN A 130 -1.57 -1.19 14.25
CA GLN A 130 -1.54 -1.13 12.79
C GLN A 130 -0.52 -2.11 12.22
N GLY A 131 0.68 -2.24 12.82
CA GLY A 131 1.70 -3.19 12.40
C GLY A 131 1.24 -4.65 12.46
N PHE A 132 0.32 -5.00 13.37
CA PHE A 132 -0.25 -6.35 13.41
C PHE A 132 -1.20 -6.62 12.23
N HIS A 133 -2.01 -5.64 11.84
CA HIS A 133 -2.89 -5.76 10.68
C HIS A 133 -2.10 -5.87 9.37
N GLU A 134 -1.02 -5.12 9.25
CA GLU A 134 -0.12 -5.15 8.10
C GLU A 134 0.60 -6.49 8.00
N LEU A 135 1.16 -6.99 9.10
CA LEU A 135 1.73 -8.33 9.17
C LEU A 135 0.74 -9.38 8.68
N LYS A 136 -0.49 -9.35 9.20
CA LYS A 136 -1.55 -10.29 8.79
C LYS A 136 -1.83 -10.20 7.30
N ASN A 137 -1.94 -8.98 6.75
CA ASN A 137 -2.14 -8.77 5.33
C ASN A 137 -0.98 -9.33 4.50
N GLU A 138 0.26 -8.99 4.85
CA GLU A 138 1.44 -9.48 4.15
C GLU A 138 1.51 -11.02 4.18
N LEU A 139 1.22 -11.65 5.31
CA LEU A 139 1.26 -13.12 5.43
C LEU A 139 0.16 -13.82 4.62
N VAL A 140 -1.06 -13.30 4.66
CA VAL A 140 -2.18 -13.86 3.89
C VAL A 140 -1.91 -13.76 2.40
N LEU A 141 -1.33 -12.66 1.96
CA LEU A 141 -0.99 -12.44 0.54
C LEU A 141 0.25 -13.22 0.12
N ALA A 142 1.26 -13.34 0.99
CA ALA A 142 2.49 -14.09 0.72
C ALA A 142 2.25 -15.55 0.31
N ALA A 143 1.26 -16.19 0.94
CA ALA A 143 0.91 -17.57 0.62
C ALA A 143 0.26 -17.74 -0.77
N LYS A 144 -0.22 -16.65 -1.37
CA LYS A 144 -1.06 -16.67 -2.58
C LYS A 144 -0.48 -15.91 -3.76
N LEU A 145 0.46 -14.99 -3.52
CA LEU A 145 1.04 -14.14 -4.55
C LEU A 145 2.44 -14.60 -4.92
N ARG A 146 2.63 -15.05 -6.13
CA ARG A 146 3.94 -15.40 -6.70
C ARG A 146 4.04 -14.88 -8.12
N HIS A 147 4.88 -13.88 -8.31
CA HIS A 147 5.13 -13.33 -9.62
C HIS A 147 6.53 -12.70 -9.67
N ARG A 148 7.19 -12.76 -10.82
CA ARG A 148 8.56 -12.23 -11.00
C ARG A 148 8.71 -10.73 -10.71
N ASN A 149 7.63 -9.96 -10.84
CA ASN A 149 7.61 -8.53 -10.57
C ASN A 149 6.99 -8.19 -9.19
N LEU A 150 6.91 -9.17 -8.28
CA LEU A 150 6.57 -8.98 -6.88
C LEU A 150 7.70 -9.46 -5.99
N VAL A 151 7.94 -8.79 -4.86
CA VAL A 151 8.92 -9.23 -3.87
C VAL A 151 8.41 -10.51 -3.22
N GLN A 152 9.27 -11.53 -3.18
CA GLN A 152 8.94 -12.81 -2.58
C GLN A 152 9.15 -12.77 -1.06
N ILE A 153 8.14 -13.22 -0.32
CA ILE A 153 8.27 -13.54 1.09
C ILE A 153 8.78 -14.97 1.20
N LEU A 154 9.92 -15.15 1.87
CA LEU A 154 10.57 -16.43 2.11
C LEU A 154 9.99 -17.10 3.35
N GLY A 155 9.70 -16.30 4.39
CA GLY A 155 9.12 -16.84 5.62
C GLY A 155 8.94 -15.80 6.71
N VAL A 156 8.70 -16.28 7.92
CA VAL A 156 8.36 -15.46 9.08
C VAL A 156 9.00 -16.00 10.35
N CYS A 157 9.17 -15.12 11.35
CA CYS A 157 9.44 -15.51 12.72
C CYS A 157 8.46 -14.77 13.64
N LEU A 158 7.75 -15.55 14.46
CA LEU A 158 6.78 -15.08 15.44
C LEU A 158 7.14 -15.67 16.81
N GLU A 159 8.32 -15.36 17.30
CA GLU A 159 8.84 -15.86 18.55
C GLU A 159 9.02 -14.74 19.57
N GLU A 160 8.82 -15.06 20.84
CA GLU A 160 8.89 -14.10 21.94
C GLU A 160 7.97 -12.89 21.70
N LYS A 161 8.54 -11.68 21.69
CA LYS A 161 7.85 -10.42 21.38
C LYS A 161 8.17 -9.92 19.96
N GLU A 162 8.98 -10.66 19.20
CA GLU A 162 9.44 -10.27 17.87
C GLU A 162 8.46 -10.74 16.78
N LYS A 163 8.28 -9.88 15.79
CA LYS A 163 7.49 -10.15 14.60
C LYS A 163 8.33 -9.79 13.40
N LEU A 164 8.86 -10.81 12.74
CA LEU A 164 9.80 -10.65 11.64
C LEU A 164 9.21 -11.26 10.36
N ILE A 165 9.38 -10.56 9.24
CA ILE A 165 9.09 -11.09 7.91
C ILE A 165 10.40 -11.16 7.14
N VAL A 166 10.64 -12.30 6.50
CA VAL A 166 11.85 -12.56 5.72
C VAL A 166 11.54 -12.52 4.25
N TYR A 167 12.22 -11.64 3.52
CA TYR A 167 12.06 -11.43 2.09
C TYR A 167 13.34 -11.82 1.33
N GLU A 168 13.21 -12.04 0.04
CA GLU A 168 14.36 -12.03 -0.86
C GLU A 168 15.09 -10.69 -0.77
N TYR A 169 16.43 -10.73 -0.85
CA TYR A 169 17.25 -9.51 -0.86
C TYR A 169 17.42 -8.98 -2.27
N LEU A 170 17.15 -7.69 -2.46
CA LEU A 170 17.25 -7.00 -3.76
C LEU A 170 18.37 -5.97 -3.71
N PRO A 171 19.49 -6.21 -4.44
CA PRO A 171 20.72 -5.45 -4.25
C PRO A 171 20.68 -4.02 -4.79
N ASN A 172 19.82 -3.74 -5.78
CA ASN A 172 19.77 -2.43 -6.43
C ASN A 172 18.81 -1.44 -5.75
N ARG A 173 18.37 -1.76 -4.51
CA ARG A 173 17.53 -0.88 -3.68
C ARG A 173 16.19 -0.54 -4.33
N SER A 174 15.60 0.57 -3.90
CA SER A 174 14.33 1.07 -4.41
C SER A 174 14.53 2.06 -5.58
N LEU A 175 13.51 2.17 -6.41
CA LEU A 175 13.51 3.03 -7.59
C LEU A 175 13.67 4.51 -7.25
N ASP A 176 13.13 4.98 -6.13
CA ASP A 176 13.28 6.37 -5.69
C ASP A 176 14.75 6.71 -5.38
N THR A 177 15.51 5.79 -4.78
CA THR A 177 16.95 5.95 -4.52
C THR A 177 17.74 6.15 -5.81
N LEU A 178 17.34 5.48 -6.90
CA LEU A 178 18.01 5.63 -8.19
C LEU A 178 17.61 6.90 -8.94
N LEU A 179 16.32 7.27 -8.84
CA LEU A 179 15.80 8.43 -9.55
C LEU A 179 16.16 9.76 -8.88
N PHE A 180 16.18 9.80 -7.53
CA PHE A 180 16.13 11.08 -6.82
C PHE A 180 17.31 11.35 -5.89
N ASP A 181 18.08 10.32 -5.50
CA ASP A 181 19.13 10.48 -4.48
C ASP A 181 20.38 11.19 -5.02
N SER A 182 20.85 10.82 -6.22
CA SER A 182 21.98 11.49 -6.83
C SER A 182 21.94 11.45 -8.37
N GLU A 183 22.45 12.51 -8.99
CA GLU A 183 22.57 12.60 -10.45
C GLU A 183 23.41 11.44 -11.03
N ARG A 184 24.48 11.04 -10.33
CA ARG A 184 25.33 9.90 -10.75
C ARG A 184 24.53 8.60 -10.85
N ARG A 185 23.64 8.30 -9.88
CA ARG A 185 22.79 7.10 -9.89
C ARG A 185 21.75 7.20 -11.00
N ARG A 186 21.14 8.36 -11.17
CA ARG A 186 20.15 8.62 -12.20
C ARG A 186 20.71 8.45 -13.61
N ARG A 187 21.97 8.90 -13.88
CA ARG A 187 22.69 8.64 -15.14
C ARG A 187 22.91 7.16 -15.42
N GLY A 188 23.06 6.32 -14.39
CA GLY A 188 23.14 4.86 -14.53
C GLY A 188 21.83 4.20 -14.94
N LEU A 189 20.71 4.94 -14.87
CA LEU A 189 19.37 4.49 -15.23
C LEU A 189 19.02 4.99 -16.64
N ASP A 190 19.59 4.36 -17.66
CA ASP A 190 19.34 4.64 -19.07
C ASP A 190 17.86 4.35 -19.46
N TRP A 191 17.47 4.76 -20.66
CA TRP A 191 16.09 4.60 -21.13
C TRP A 191 15.65 3.12 -21.18
N ARG A 192 16.52 2.22 -21.59
CA ARG A 192 16.21 0.78 -21.67
C ARG A 192 15.81 0.23 -20.30
N LYS A 193 16.57 0.58 -19.26
CA LYS A 193 16.25 0.18 -17.88
C LYS A 193 14.96 0.81 -17.41
N ARG A 194 14.74 2.12 -17.66
CA ARG A 194 13.51 2.82 -17.32
C ARG A 194 12.29 2.18 -17.96
N HIS A 195 12.35 1.87 -19.25
CA HIS A 195 11.28 1.19 -19.96
C HIS A 195 11.02 -0.21 -19.41
N THR A 196 12.08 -0.99 -19.13
CA THR A 196 11.98 -2.30 -18.48
C THR A 196 11.28 -2.20 -17.13
N ILE A 197 11.62 -1.18 -16.32
CA ILE A 197 11.00 -0.93 -15.03
C ILE A 197 9.51 -0.61 -15.20
N ILE A 198 9.15 0.31 -16.08
CA ILE A 198 7.74 0.64 -16.36
C ILE A 198 6.96 -0.62 -16.77
N CYS A 199 7.48 -1.40 -17.72
CA CYS A 199 6.85 -2.63 -18.17
C CYS A 199 6.70 -3.68 -17.06
N GLY A 200 7.72 -3.81 -16.20
CA GLY A 200 7.67 -4.78 -15.10
C GLY A 200 6.67 -4.39 -14.02
N ILE A 201 6.56 -3.11 -13.66
CA ILE A 201 5.53 -2.62 -12.73
C ILE A 201 4.14 -2.90 -13.31
N ALA A 202 3.91 -2.59 -14.59
CA ALA A 202 2.63 -2.84 -15.25
C ALA A 202 2.23 -4.33 -15.23
N ARG A 203 3.20 -5.25 -15.46
CA ARG A 203 2.96 -6.70 -15.35
C ARG A 203 2.68 -7.16 -13.93
N GLY A 204 3.38 -6.58 -12.93
CA GLY A 204 3.09 -6.83 -11.52
C GLY A 204 1.67 -6.43 -11.15
N LEU A 205 1.20 -5.26 -11.63
CA LEU A 205 -0.18 -4.80 -11.44
C LEU A 205 -1.20 -5.67 -12.17
N LEU A 206 -0.91 -6.07 -13.41
CA LEU A 206 -1.77 -7.01 -14.16
C LEU A 206 -1.98 -8.29 -13.36
N TYR A 207 -0.90 -8.86 -12.84
CA TYR A 207 -1.00 -10.05 -12.00
C TYR A 207 -1.85 -9.81 -10.75
N LEU A 208 -1.63 -8.72 -10.02
CA LEU A 208 -2.39 -8.39 -8.81
C LEU A 208 -3.87 -8.16 -9.07
N HIS A 209 -4.20 -7.47 -10.17
CA HIS A 209 -5.56 -7.02 -10.46
C HIS A 209 -6.41 -8.06 -11.18
N GLU A 210 -5.81 -8.92 -12.01
CA GLU A 210 -6.55 -9.75 -12.96
C GLU A 210 -6.14 -11.23 -12.96
N GLU A 211 -4.84 -11.56 -12.80
CA GLU A 211 -4.35 -12.92 -12.99
C GLU A 211 -4.23 -13.73 -11.68
N SER A 212 -4.12 -13.05 -10.53
CA SER A 212 -3.99 -13.73 -9.25
C SER A 212 -5.34 -14.30 -8.78
N GLN A 213 -5.29 -15.34 -7.93
CA GLN A 213 -6.49 -15.95 -7.35
C GLN A 213 -7.40 -14.99 -6.59
N LEU A 214 -6.83 -13.94 -6.05
CA LEU A 214 -7.52 -12.85 -5.37
C LEU A 214 -7.21 -11.56 -6.12
N ARG A 215 -8.23 -10.76 -6.39
CA ARG A 215 -8.00 -9.40 -6.86
C ARG A 215 -7.39 -8.58 -5.74
N VAL A 216 -6.15 -8.14 -5.90
CA VAL A 216 -5.41 -7.41 -4.87
C VAL A 216 -5.15 -5.99 -5.32
N ILE A 217 -5.53 -5.03 -4.49
CA ILE A 217 -5.26 -3.60 -4.68
C ILE A 217 -4.17 -3.22 -3.70
N HIS A 218 -3.08 -2.64 -4.19
CA HIS A 218 -1.88 -2.35 -3.40
C HIS A 218 -2.06 -1.18 -2.44
N ARG A 219 -2.69 -0.09 -2.91
CA ARG A 219 -3.05 1.14 -2.17
C ARG A 219 -1.90 2.06 -1.78
N ASP A 220 -0.65 1.60 -1.80
CA ASP A 220 0.54 2.43 -1.52
C ASP A 220 1.65 2.20 -2.57
N LEU A 221 1.27 2.19 -3.84
CA LEU A 221 2.23 2.07 -4.94
C LEU A 221 2.97 3.40 -5.14
N LYS A 222 4.30 3.36 -4.98
CA LYS A 222 5.22 4.50 -5.08
C LYS A 222 6.62 4.03 -5.41
N PRO A 223 7.55 4.89 -5.86
CA PRO A 223 8.90 4.46 -6.23
C PRO A 223 9.70 3.79 -5.11
N SER A 224 9.51 4.17 -3.84
CA SER A 224 10.18 3.51 -2.72
C SER A 224 9.68 2.09 -2.44
N ASN A 225 8.49 1.73 -2.94
CA ASN A 225 7.93 0.38 -2.86
C ASN A 225 8.16 -0.44 -4.15
N VAL A 226 8.97 0.06 -5.08
CA VAL A 226 9.45 -0.67 -6.24
C VAL A 226 10.94 -0.95 -6.05
N LEU A 227 11.27 -2.20 -5.71
CA LEU A 227 12.64 -2.64 -5.51
C LEU A 227 13.20 -3.24 -6.80
N LEU A 228 14.53 -3.24 -6.95
CA LEU A 228 15.20 -3.67 -8.16
C LEU A 228 16.14 -4.85 -7.88
N ASP A 229 15.98 -5.93 -8.64
CA ASP A 229 16.86 -7.08 -8.57
C ASP A 229 18.25 -6.80 -9.20
N GLU A 230 19.14 -7.78 -9.19
CA GLU A 230 20.50 -7.68 -9.75
C GLU A 230 20.52 -7.33 -11.25
N HIS A 231 19.44 -7.65 -11.97
CA HIS A 231 19.29 -7.36 -13.40
C HIS A 231 18.47 -6.09 -13.67
N MET A 232 18.17 -5.29 -12.63
CA MET A 232 17.34 -4.09 -12.72
C MET A 232 15.88 -4.36 -13.08
N ASN A 233 15.39 -5.60 -12.87
CA ASN A 233 13.97 -5.87 -13.00
C ASN A 233 13.22 -5.35 -11.75
N PRO A 234 12.07 -4.70 -11.94
CA PRO A 234 11.30 -4.17 -10.81
C PRO A 234 10.49 -5.26 -10.13
N LYS A 235 10.42 -5.15 -8.82
CA LYS A 235 9.56 -5.98 -7.94
C LYS A 235 8.78 -5.07 -7.00
N ILE A 236 7.46 -5.13 -7.07
CA ILE A 236 6.55 -4.40 -6.17
C ILE A 236 6.65 -5.02 -4.79
N SER A 237 6.80 -4.20 -3.76
CA SER A 237 7.00 -4.56 -2.35
C SER A 237 5.99 -3.88 -1.44
N ASP A 238 5.96 -4.28 -0.18
CA ASP A 238 5.19 -3.66 0.90
C ASP A 238 3.67 -3.78 0.73
N PHE A 239 3.16 -4.98 0.94
CA PHE A 239 1.73 -5.30 0.87
C PHE A 239 0.96 -5.06 2.18
N GLY A 240 1.55 -4.35 3.15
CA GLY A 240 0.95 -4.09 4.46
C GLY A 240 -0.41 -3.40 4.36
N LEU A 241 -0.56 -2.45 3.44
CA LEU A 241 -1.82 -1.76 3.17
C LEU A 241 -2.69 -2.43 2.09
N ALA A 242 -2.20 -3.49 1.45
CA ALA A 242 -2.91 -4.12 0.35
C ALA A 242 -4.26 -4.70 0.78
N ARG A 243 -5.21 -4.74 -0.14
CA ARG A 243 -6.55 -5.26 0.10
C ARG A 243 -6.93 -6.28 -0.95
N ALA A 244 -7.26 -7.48 -0.48
CA ALA A 244 -7.78 -8.53 -1.33
C ALA A 244 -9.31 -8.40 -1.46
N PHE A 245 -9.80 -8.54 -2.68
CA PHE A 245 -11.21 -8.53 -3.03
C PHE A 245 -11.63 -9.91 -3.52
N ARG A 246 -12.89 -10.24 -3.32
CA ARG A 246 -13.48 -11.41 -3.97
C ARG A 246 -13.63 -11.15 -5.46
N PRO A 247 -13.65 -12.18 -6.30
CA PRO A 247 -13.76 -12.02 -7.76
C PRO A 247 -15.00 -11.21 -8.20
N ASP A 248 -16.08 -11.28 -7.45
CA ASP A 248 -17.35 -10.57 -7.66
C ASP A 248 -17.33 -9.11 -7.18
N GLN A 249 -16.32 -8.72 -6.41
CA GLN A 249 -16.19 -7.37 -5.83
C GLN A 249 -15.19 -6.54 -6.64
N SER A 250 -15.64 -5.41 -7.20
CA SER A 250 -14.79 -4.52 -8.02
C SER A 250 -14.31 -3.26 -7.30
N ARG A 251 -14.95 -2.89 -6.19
CA ARG A 251 -14.65 -1.68 -5.41
C ARG A 251 -15.11 -1.82 -3.96
N ASP A 252 -14.53 -1.02 -3.10
CA ASP A 252 -14.90 -0.91 -1.70
C ASP A 252 -14.72 0.52 -1.22
N VAL A 253 -15.29 0.85 -0.06
CA VAL A 253 -15.19 2.16 0.55
C VAL A 253 -14.55 2.01 1.93
N THR A 254 -13.46 2.72 2.16
CA THR A 254 -12.82 2.78 3.47
C THR A 254 -13.12 4.11 4.16
N LYS A 255 -13.39 4.04 5.45
CA LYS A 255 -13.55 5.25 6.27
C LYS A 255 -12.22 5.97 6.53
N ARG A 256 -11.10 5.26 6.37
CA ARG A 256 -9.75 5.79 6.60
C ARG A 256 -8.89 5.49 5.39
N ALA A 257 -8.64 6.51 4.58
CA ALA A 257 -7.65 6.43 3.52
C ALA A 257 -6.24 6.37 4.14
N ALA A 258 -5.42 5.43 3.68
CA ALA A 258 -4.04 5.26 4.10
C ALA A 258 -3.17 5.06 2.86
N GLY A 259 -1.97 5.61 2.86
CA GLY A 259 -1.04 5.60 1.74
C GLY A 259 -0.23 6.89 1.69
N THR A 260 0.49 7.11 0.60
CA THR A 260 1.39 8.23 0.42
C THR A 260 0.74 9.34 -0.41
N LEU A 261 0.60 10.54 0.16
CA LEU A 261 0.10 11.72 -0.57
C LEU A 261 0.96 11.97 -1.82
N GLY A 262 0.32 12.41 -2.90
CA GLY A 262 0.99 12.57 -4.20
C GLY A 262 0.84 11.36 -5.12
N TYR A 263 0.68 10.15 -4.56
CA TYR A 263 0.41 8.93 -5.32
C TYR A 263 -1.03 8.44 -5.16
N MET A 264 -1.76 8.94 -4.17
CA MET A 264 -3.17 8.59 -3.94
C MET A 264 -4.06 9.24 -4.99
N SER A 265 -4.95 8.44 -5.58
CA SER A 265 -5.97 8.97 -6.49
C SER A 265 -7.00 9.82 -5.74
N PRO A 266 -7.65 10.82 -6.40
CA PRO A 266 -8.56 11.74 -5.72
C PRO A 266 -9.78 11.04 -5.11
N GLU A 267 -10.37 10.07 -5.80
CA GLU A 267 -11.52 9.32 -5.29
C GLU A 267 -11.15 8.45 -4.07
N TYR A 268 -9.90 7.99 -4.00
CA TYR A 268 -9.42 7.28 -2.84
C TYR A 268 -9.07 8.22 -1.69
N ALA A 269 -8.35 9.31 -1.97
CA ALA A 269 -7.91 10.26 -0.94
C ALA A 269 -9.11 10.98 -0.26
N TYR A 270 -10.11 11.41 -1.04
CA TYR A 270 -11.23 12.21 -0.51
C TYR A 270 -12.47 11.40 -0.16
N CYS A 271 -12.73 10.32 -0.88
CA CYS A 271 -13.96 9.54 -0.71
C CYS A 271 -13.72 8.14 -0.17
N GLY A 272 -12.45 7.71 -0.01
CA GLY A 272 -12.10 6.37 0.44
C GLY A 272 -12.44 5.26 -0.56
N HIS A 273 -12.72 5.60 -1.83
CA HIS A 273 -13.07 4.62 -2.86
C HIS A 273 -11.84 3.84 -3.31
N VAL A 274 -11.76 2.58 -2.92
CA VAL A 274 -10.66 1.65 -3.26
C VAL A 274 -11.05 0.85 -4.49
N SER A 275 -10.22 0.88 -5.53
CA SER A 275 -10.41 0.09 -6.75
C SER A 275 -9.06 -0.13 -7.46
N VAL A 276 -9.01 -1.02 -8.44
CA VAL A 276 -7.83 -1.20 -9.31
C VAL A 276 -7.41 0.13 -9.99
N LYS A 277 -8.38 1.01 -10.26
CA LYS A 277 -8.12 2.34 -10.86
C LYS A 277 -7.34 3.28 -9.93
N SER A 278 -7.38 3.02 -8.61
CA SER A 278 -6.54 3.77 -7.65
C SER A 278 -5.06 3.44 -7.81
N ASP A 279 -4.71 2.15 -7.98
CA ASP A 279 -3.34 1.73 -8.25
C ASP A 279 -2.87 2.17 -9.65
N MET A 280 -3.77 2.18 -10.64
CA MET A 280 -3.46 2.68 -11.98
C MET A 280 -3.12 4.17 -11.96
N TYR A 281 -3.77 4.97 -11.09
CA TYR A 281 -3.39 6.36 -10.89
C TYR A 281 -1.96 6.47 -10.34
N SER A 282 -1.64 5.72 -9.28
CA SER A 282 -0.31 5.67 -8.68
C SER A 282 0.76 5.23 -9.68
N PHE A 283 0.46 4.23 -10.50
CA PHE A 283 1.31 3.79 -11.61
C PHE A 283 1.57 4.93 -12.61
N GLY A 284 0.53 5.68 -13.00
CA GLY A 284 0.66 6.83 -13.89
C GLY A 284 1.62 7.89 -13.36
N VAL A 285 1.53 8.20 -12.05
CA VAL A 285 2.46 9.12 -11.39
C VAL A 285 3.89 8.60 -11.49
N ILE A 286 4.13 7.32 -11.16
CA ILE A 286 5.46 6.68 -11.25
C ILE A 286 6.01 6.75 -12.69
N VAL A 287 5.19 6.46 -13.69
CA VAL A 287 5.62 6.53 -15.10
C VAL A 287 6.12 7.94 -15.45
N LEU A 288 5.39 8.97 -15.05
CA LEU A 288 5.78 10.36 -15.32
C LEU A 288 7.05 10.75 -14.56
N GLU A 289 7.23 10.28 -13.32
CA GLU A 289 8.48 10.46 -12.56
C GLU A 289 9.66 9.75 -13.22
N VAL A 290 9.47 8.52 -13.68
CA VAL A 290 10.53 7.75 -14.36
C VAL A 290 10.95 8.39 -15.67
N VAL A 291 10.00 8.94 -16.44
CA VAL A 291 10.30 9.62 -17.71
C VAL A 291 11.01 10.94 -17.48
N THR A 292 10.58 11.72 -16.50
CA THR A 292 11.07 13.09 -16.28
C THR A 292 12.25 13.16 -15.33
N GLY A 293 12.52 12.12 -14.54
CA GLY A 293 13.52 12.14 -13.47
C GLY A 293 13.17 13.10 -12.32
N ARG A 294 11.92 13.59 -12.25
CA ARG A 294 11.45 14.56 -11.27
C ARG A 294 10.44 13.93 -10.34
N ARG A 295 10.54 14.26 -9.05
CA ARG A 295 9.59 13.78 -8.03
C ARG A 295 8.28 14.54 -8.13
N ASN A 296 7.16 13.83 -8.00
CA ASN A 296 5.85 14.45 -7.85
C ASN A 296 5.69 15.00 -6.43
N SER A 297 5.36 16.28 -6.31
CA SER A 297 5.13 16.93 -5.01
C SER A 297 3.71 16.64 -4.50
N SER A 298 3.55 16.57 -3.18
CA SER A 298 2.23 16.43 -2.56
C SER A 298 1.36 17.66 -2.82
N PRO A 299 0.05 17.50 -3.02
CA PRO A 299 -0.88 18.63 -3.13
C PRO A 299 -0.81 19.51 -1.86
N GLY A 300 -0.56 20.81 -2.02
CA GLY A 300 -0.53 21.77 -0.91
C GLY A 300 0.84 22.30 -0.49
N GLN A 301 1.94 21.76 -0.99
CA GLN A 301 3.24 22.42 -0.92
C GLN A 301 3.37 23.37 -2.11
N ASP A 302 3.65 24.65 -1.88
CA ASP A 302 3.79 25.79 -2.81
C ASP A 302 3.95 25.45 -4.31
N ASN A 303 2.84 25.14 -5.00
CA ASN A 303 2.91 24.49 -6.29
C ASN A 303 2.05 25.12 -7.37
N ALA A 304 2.55 26.21 -7.89
CA ALA A 304 2.19 26.62 -9.25
C ALA A 304 2.64 25.57 -10.31
N ASN A 305 3.58 24.66 -9.95
CA ASN A 305 4.21 23.73 -10.88
C ASN A 305 4.22 22.27 -10.37
N SER A 306 3.02 21.66 -10.16
CA SER A 306 3.00 20.21 -9.94
C SER A 306 3.50 19.49 -11.20
N LEU A 307 4.28 18.42 -11.04
CA LEU A 307 4.79 17.60 -12.14
C LEU A 307 3.68 17.25 -13.15
N LEU A 308 2.53 16.81 -12.64
CA LEU A 308 1.40 16.41 -13.49
C LEU A 308 0.84 17.58 -14.31
N SER A 309 0.79 18.78 -13.72
CA SER A 309 0.30 19.99 -14.42
C SER A 309 1.26 20.41 -15.53
N GLU A 310 2.57 20.41 -15.25
CA GLU A 310 3.58 20.81 -16.22
C GLU A 310 3.65 19.83 -17.39
N VAL A 311 3.68 18.52 -17.11
CA VAL A 311 3.65 17.50 -18.16
C VAL A 311 2.39 17.64 -19.03
N TRP A 312 1.24 17.91 -18.42
CA TRP A 312 -0.01 18.12 -19.14
C TRP A 312 0.04 19.35 -20.06
N GLU A 313 0.53 20.50 -19.59
CA GLU A 313 0.67 21.70 -20.40
C GLU A 313 1.64 21.48 -21.58
N LYS A 314 2.79 20.87 -21.33
CA LYS A 314 3.74 20.52 -22.39
C LYS A 314 3.17 19.51 -23.39
N TRP A 315 2.36 18.55 -22.91
CA TRP A 315 1.66 17.62 -23.78
C TRP A 315 0.66 18.34 -24.72
N ARG A 316 -0.14 19.23 -24.16
CA ARG A 316 -1.09 20.04 -24.96
C ARG A 316 -0.41 20.96 -25.95
N ALA A 317 0.73 21.52 -25.60
CA ALA A 317 1.54 22.38 -26.48
C ALA A 317 2.28 21.60 -27.56
N GLY A 318 2.28 20.26 -27.55
CA GLY A 318 3.06 19.45 -28.47
C GLY A 318 4.56 19.40 -28.16
N THR A 319 4.99 19.93 -27.02
CA THR A 319 6.40 20.02 -26.58
C THR A 319 6.73 19.06 -25.43
N ALA A 320 5.93 18.01 -25.25
CA ALA A 320 6.07 17.05 -24.14
C ALA A 320 7.47 16.38 -24.07
N ALA A 321 8.17 16.27 -25.19
CA ALA A 321 9.53 15.72 -25.21
C ALA A 321 10.54 16.56 -24.43
N GLU A 322 10.30 17.84 -24.20
CA GLU A 322 11.13 18.72 -23.37
C GLU A 322 11.10 18.33 -21.89
N MET A 323 10.14 17.51 -21.48
CA MET A 323 10.00 17.00 -20.12
C MET A 323 10.85 15.76 -19.85
N ALA A 324 11.53 15.20 -20.85
CA ALA A 324 12.41 14.08 -20.65
C ALA A 324 13.57 14.44 -19.69
N ASP A 325 13.94 13.49 -18.83
CA ASP A 325 15.08 13.67 -17.93
C ASP A 325 16.36 13.97 -18.73
N ALA A 326 16.99 15.11 -18.45
CA ALA A 326 18.22 15.52 -19.08
C ALA A 326 19.36 14.48 -18.92
N SER A 327 19.32 13.65 -17.88
CA SER A 327 20.31 12.59 -17.65
C SER A 327 20.28 11.47 -18.70
N LEU A 328 19.20 11.38 -19.51
CA LEU A 328 19.07 10.42 -20.61
C LEU A 328 19.93 10.81 -21.84
N GLY A 329 20.38 12.06 -21.93
CA GLY A 329 21.03 12.58 -23.13
C GLY A 329 20.11 12.55 -24.34
N ASP A 330 20.69 12.44 -25.54
CA ASP A 330 19.95 12.45 -26.81
C ASP A 330 19.71 11.05 -27.40
N GLN A 331 20.30 10.01 -26.80
CA GLN A 331 20.30 8.65 -27.36
C GLN A 331 19.20 7.77 -26.73
N TYR A 332 17.93 8.12 -26.96
CA TYR A 332 16.81 7.27 -26.56
C TYR A 332 15.69 7.29 -27.61
N PRO A 333 14.87 6.23 -27.73
CA PRO A 333 13.75 6.18 -28.66
C PRO A 333 12.65 7.16 -28.27
N ARG A 334 12.70 8.41 -28.78
CA ARG A 334 11.78 9.49 -28.43
C ARG A 334 10.30 9.09 -28.57
N ALA A 335 9.96 8.30 -29.59
CA ALA A 335 8.59 7.83 -29.80
C ALA A 335 8.13 6.90 -28.66
N GLN A 336 9.00 6.03 -28.18
CA GLN A 336 8.71 5.13 -27.07
C GLN A 336 8.56 5.90 -25.74
N MET A 337 9.43 6.88 -25.50
CA MET A 337 9.34 7.76 -24.34
C MET A 337 8.02 8.56 -24.32
N LEU A 338 7.64 9.15 -25.45
CA LEU A 338 6.36 9.85 -25.59
C LEU A 338 5.16 8.91 -25.43
N SER A 339 5.28 7.65 -25.85
CA SER A 339 4.25 6.64 -25.62
C SER A 339 4.10 6.33 -24.12
N CYS A 340 5.20 6.21 -23.37
CA CYS A 340 5.16 6.05 -21.92
C CYS A 340 4.53 7.27 -21.23
N MET A 341 4.90 8.47 -21.65
CA MET A 341 4.29 9.70 -21.12
C MET A 341 2.80 9.78 -21.40
N HIS A 342 2.36 9.39 -22.59
CA HIS A 342 0.95 9.28 -22.95
C HIS A 342 0.20 8.32 -22.03
N ILE A 343 0.75 7.12 -21.79
CA ILE A 343 0.17 6.13 -20.87
C ILE A 343 0.09 6.70 -19.45
N GLY A 344 1.14 7.36 -18.98
CA GLY A 344 1.14 8.04 -17.68
C GLY A 344 0.00 9.05 -17.57
N LEU A 345 -0.19 9.91 -18.58
CA LEU A 345 -1.28 10.88 -18.61
C LEU A 345 -2.67 10.23 -18.66
N LEU A 346 -2.84 9.12 -19.37
CA LEU A 346 -4.10 8.36 -19.33
C LEU A 346 -4.40 7.81 -17.94
N CYS A 347 -3.38 7.36 -17.21
CA CYS A 347 -3.55 6.79 -15.87
C CYS A 347 -3.85 7.84 -14.80
N VAL A 348 -3.37 9.09 -14.93
CA VAL A 348 -3.58 10.13 -13.91
C VAL A 348 -4.85 10.99 -14.15
N GLN A 349 -5.74 10.59 -15.04
CA GLN A 349 -6.99 11.29 -15.28
C GLN A 349 -7.86 11.38 -14.04
N LYS A 350 -8.63 12.50 -13.91
CA LYS A 350 -9.48 12.74 -12.74
C LYS A 350 -10.53 11.66 -12.54
N LYS A 351 -11.19 11.22 -13.63
CA LYS A 351 -12.25 10.21 -13.58
C LYS A 351 -11.67 8.80 -13.65
N PRO A 352 -11.91 7.91 -12.64
CA PRO A 352 -11.36 6.56 -12.61
C PRO A 352 -11.71 5.73 -13.85
N GLU A 353 -12.93 5.86 -14.37
CA GLU A 353 -13.44 5.13 -15.52
C GLU A 353 -12.70 5.44 -16.83
N LEU A 354 -12.03 6.58 -16.91
CA LEU A 354 -11.23 6.98 -18.07
C LEU A 354 -9.81 6.41 -18.03
N ARG A 355 -9.34 5.93 -16.86
CA ARG A 355 -8.02 5.34 -16.72
C ARG A 355 -8.02 3.93 -17.31
N PRO A 356 -6.97 3.54 -18.05
CA PRO A 356 -6.85 2.17 -18.55
C PRO A 356 -6.73 1.17 -17.40
N ASP A 357 -7.08 -0.09 -17.65
CA ASP A 357 -6.77 -1.23 -16.79
C ASP A 357 -5.33 -1.69 -16.99
N ALA A 358 -4.84 -2.58 -16.13
CA ALA A 358 -3.46 -3.06 -16.21
C ALA A 358 -3.19 -3.84 -17.49
N SER A 359 -4.15 -4.64 -17.95
CA SER A 359 -4.09 -5.38 -19.23
C SER A 359 -4.01 -4.43 -20.43
N GLU A 360 -4.81 -3.36 -20.45
CA GLU A 360 -4.73 -2.34 -21.50
C GLU A 360 -3.36 -1.65 -21.52
N VAL A 361 -2.81 -1.33 -20.34
CA VAL A 361 -1.47 -0.70 -20.20
C VAL A 361 -0.37 -1.63 -20.71
N VAL A 362 -0.39 -2.90 -20.33
CA VAL A 362 0.59 -3.89 -20.80
C VAL A 362 0.53 -4.03 -22.32
N LEU A 363 -0.67 -4.05 -22.90
CA LEU A 363 -0.85 -4.07 -24.35
C LEU A 363 -0.29 -2.81 -25.01
N MET A 364 -0.57 -1.62 -24.48
CA MET A 364 -0.05 -0.36 -25.00
C MET A 364 1.48 -0.26 -24.91
N LEU A 365 2.10 -0.82 -23.86
CA LEU A 365 3.55 -0.84 -23.70
C LEU A 365 4.24 -1.84 -24.64
N SER A 366 3.57 -2.95 -24.99
CA SER A 366 4.11 -3.98 -25.87
C SER A 366 3.90 -3.68 -27.36
N SER A 367 2.86 -2.96 -27.71
CA SER A 367 2.56 -2.58 -29.08
C SER A 367 3.23 -1.25 -29.43
N GLN A 368 3.82 -1.14 -30.62
CA GLN A 368 4.25 0.17 -31.15
C GLN A 368 3.06 1.02 -31.62
N SER A 369 1.85 0.50 -31.53
CA SER A 369 0.62 1.19 -31.92
C SER A 369 0.21 2.16 -30.80
N ARG A 370 0.16 3.45 -31.12
CA ARG A 370 -0.35 4.47 -30.19
C ARG A 370 -1.82 4.20 -29.90
N SER A 371 -2.17 4.19 -28.63
CA SER A 371 -3.58 4.25 -28.23
C SER A 371 -4.25 5.44 -28.89
N ARG A 372 -5.43 5.26 -29.45
CA ARG A 372 -6.22 6.35 -30.04
C ARG A 372 -6.91 7.22 -28.99
N ARG A 373 -6.84 6.84 -27.72
CA ARG A 373 -7.42 7.61 -26.61
C ARG A 373 -6.60 8.89 -26.40
N THR A 374 -7.28 10.03 -26.41
CA THR A 374 -6.67 11.31 -26.05
C THR A 374 -6.76 11.49 -24.52
N PRO A 375 -5.63 11.76 -23.82
CA PRO A 375 -5.69 12.03 -22.39
C PRO A 375 -6.54 13.27 -22.12
N SER A 376 -7.31 13.23 -21.05
CA SER A 376 -7.99 14.39 -20.50
C SER A 376 -7.19 14.98 -19.33
N ARG A 377 -7.61 16.13 -18.86
CA ARG A 377 -6.98 16.87 -17.77
C ARG A 377 -6.69 15.97 -16.57
N PRO A 378 -5.46 15.96 -16.04
CA PRO A 378 -5.09 15.14 -14.89
C PRO A 378 -5.82 15.60 -13.61
N ALA A 379 -5.88 14.69 -12.64
CA ALA A 379 -6.32 15.06 -11.31
C ALA A 379 -5.30 16.02 -10.64
N PHE A 380 -5.77 16.84 -9.72
CA PHE A 380 -4.97 17.83 -8.99
C PHE A 380 -4.24 18.86 -9.90
N TYR A 381 -4.76 19.07 -11.10
CA TYR A 381 -4.22 20.09 -11.99
C TYR A 381 -4.36 21.50 -11.40
N ALA A 382 -3.24 22.16 -11.22
CA ALA A 382 -3.16 23.57 -10.85
C ALA A 382 -2.82 24.38 -12.14
N GLY A 383 -3.84 24.80 -12.89
CA GLY A 383 -3.63 25.65 -14.06
C GLY A 383 -3.26 27.06 -13.63
N SER A 384 -2.35 27.71 -14.36
CA SER A 384 -2.18 29.16 -14.28
C SER A 384 -3.46 29.83 -14.78
N THR A 385 -4.36 30.18 -13.89
CA THR A 385 -5.45 31.08 -14.19
C THR A 385 -4.88 32.50 -14.37
N GLY A 386 -4.44 32.82 -15.57
CA GLY A 386 -4.37 34.21 -16.01
C GLY A 386 -5.79 34.76 -16.10
N GLY A 387 -6.33 35.24 -15.00
CA GLY A 387 -7.64 35.80 -14.89
C GLY A 387 -7.97 36.03 -13.42
N ALA A 388 -7.92 37.28 -12.99
CA ALA A 388 -8.35 37.69 -11.65
C ALA A 388 -9.79 37.24 -11.41
N VAL A 389 -9.97 36.17 -10.64
CA VAL A 389 -11.26 35.83 -10.06
C VAL A 389 -11.34 36.53 -8.72
N THR A 390 -12.09 37.63 -8.70
CA THR A 390 -12.58 38.29 -7.50
C THR A 390 -13.09 37.24 -6.51
N ALA A 391 -12.47 37.21 -5.36
CA ALA A 391 -12.86 36.37 -4.24
C ALA A 391 -14.27 36.72 -3.77
N SER A 392 -15.28 36.04 -4.23
CA SER A 392 -16.58 36.01 -3.57
C SER A 392 -16.49 35.12 -2.33
N ARG A 393 -16.39 35.80 -1.22
CA ARG A 393 -16.35 35.27 0.15
C ARG A 393 -17.72 34.67 0.49
N ALA A 394 -17.93 33.41 0.12
CA ALA A 394 -19.06 32.65 0.62
C ALA A 394 -18.70 32.08 2.01
N ARG A 395 -19.25 32.69 3.04
CA ARG A 395 -19.36 32.10 4.40
C ARG A 395 -20.14 30.80 4.25
N ARG A 396 -19.49 29.66 4.49
CA ARG A 396 -20.16 28.39 4.68
C ARG A 396 -19.72 27.78 6.01
N SER A 397 -20.72 27.43 6.79
CA SER A 397 -20.70 26.95 8.15
C SER A 397 -19.70 25.80 8.39
N GLU A 398 -19.05 25.90 9.54
CA GLU A 398 -18.28 24.84 10.18
C GLU A 398 -19.15 23.63 10.44
N ASN A 399 -18.83 22.52 9.82
CA ASN A 399 -19.00 21.15 10.32
C ASN A 399 -18.35 20.20 9.30
N VAL A 400 -17.01 20.20 9.27
CA VAL A 400 -16.25 19.15 8.58
C VAL A 400 -15.54 18.34 9.65
N SER A 401 -16.04 17.11 9.84
CA SER A 401 -15.37 16.08 10.61
C SER A 401 -13.94 15.89 10.06
N LYS A 402 -12.94 16.13 10.90
CA LYS A 402 -11.54 15.84 10.61
C LYS A 402 -11.35 14.33 10.51
N ASN A 403 -11.38 13.78 9.30
CA ASN A 403 -10.88 12.45 9.04
C ASN A 403 -9.36 12.46 9.21
N GLY A 404 -8.86 11.77 10.24
CA GLY A 404 -7.43 11.64 10.48
C GLY A 404 -6.76 10.86 9.33
N VAL A 405 -6.01 11.56 8.50
CA VAL A 405 -5.12 10.97 7.50
C VAL A 405 -3.83 10.58 8.22
N THR A 406 -3.49 9.30 8.23
CA THR A 406 -2.20 8.85 8.77
C THR A 406 -1.15 9.06 7.68
N MET A 407 -0.28 10.04 7.87
CA MET A 407 0.86 10.30 6.99
C MET A 407 2.04 9.43 7.42
N SER A 408 2.58 8.65 6.49
CA SER A 408 3.90 8.06 6.61
C SER A 408 4.88 8.92 5.82
N GLU A 409 5.44 9.96 6.47
CA GLU A 409 6.59 10.66 5.92
C GLU A 409 7.84 9.84 6.22
N LEU A 410 8.52 9.42 5.16
CA LEU A 410 9.90 8.93 5.20
C LEU A 410 10.79 10.09 4.80
N GLU A 411 11.49 10.69 5.76
CA GLU A 411 12.63 11.54 5.42
C GLU A 411 13.78 10.67 4.88
N PRO A 412 14.38 11.03 3.74
CA PRO A 412 15.57 10.36 3.26
C PRO A 412 16.79 10.86 4.05
N ARG A 413 17.51 9.95 4.64
CA ARG A 413 18.92 10.14 5.04
C ARG A 413 19.81 9.24 4.21
#